data_034f18f07d4c8d00bae363a30315fa62
#
_entry.id   034f18f07d4c8d00bae363a30315fa62
#
_cell.length_a   1.000
_cell.length_b   1.000
_cell.length_c   1.000
_cell.angle_alpha   90.00
_cell.angle_beta   90.00
_cell.angle_gamma   90.00
#
_symmetry.space_group_name_H-M   'P 1'
#
loop_
_entity.id
_entity.type
_entity.pdbx_description
1 polymer ?
#
loop_
_entity_poly.entity_id
_entity_poly.type
_entity_poly.pdbx_seq_one_letter_code
_entity_poly.pdbx_strand_id
1 'polypeptide(L)'
;MATEDIASGQWTVIGNKMPEANFPTNSDGGKPRHGTVLPVTRAQYQKVLEAYAPAVAVETTVGVAPTLPETAHLTHADGSVSDVAVEWDAIDASFYAKTGTFTVKGITQDDSRMPVEATVIVNGIDLSKATVTVEPNEFTADGAAKEPAVTVVLDGATLKEGADYTVAYTNNVEPGTATVTVTGAGKYSGTVSATFTIKAAEPGSTLDKSKLQALVDKVKGYNKADYQSGWDAFAVALADAQQVLQNSTDQQEVDKALSRLQS
;
A
#
# COMPACT_ATOMS: atom_id res chain seq x y z
N MET A 1 -38.61 25.91 -24.33
CA MET A 1 -39.99 26.21 -24.72
C MET A 1 -40.63 24.93 -25.23
N ALA A 2 -41.83 24.69 -24.89
CA ALA A 2 -42.64 23.58 -25.38
C ALA A 2 -44.05 24.06 -25.72
N THR A 3 -44.70 23.37 -26.61
CA THR A 3 -46.11 23.59 -26.98
C THR A 3 -46.79 22.26 -27.22
N GLU A 4 -48.06 22.14 -26.88
CA GLU A 4 -48.89 20.98 -27.18
C GLU A 4 -49.42 21.01 -28.61
N ASP A 5 -49.45 22.18 -29.24
CA ASP A 5 -49.86 22.38 -30.63
C ASP A 5 -48.86 23.31 -31.34
N ILE A 6 -48.07 22.73 -32.22
CA ILE A 6 -47.08 23.46 -33.03
C ILE A 6 -47.74 24.44 -33.97
N ALA A 7 -48.96 24.18 -34.44
CA ALA A 7 -49.68 25.00 -35.37
C ALA A 7 -50.29 26.23 -34.68
N SER A 8 -50.47 26.24 -33.38
CA SER A 8 -51.04 27.36 -32.64
C SER A 8 -50.08 28.52 -32.44
N GLY A 9 -48.76 28.29 -32.63
CA GLY A 9 -47.71 29.27 -32.36
C GLY A 9 -47.59 29.67 -30.89
N GLN A 10 -48.28 28.99 -29.99
CA GLN A 10 -48.23 29.22 -28.54
C GLN A 10 -47.14 28.35 -27.90
N TRP A 11 -46.20 29.02 -27.28
CA TRP A 11 -45.01 28.34 -26.69
C TRP A 11 -44.94 28.64 -25.20
N THR A 12 -44.83 27.61 -24.39
CA THR A 12 -44.58 27.74 -22.98
C THR A 12 -43.09 27.57 -22.68
N VAL A 13 -42.53 28.50 -21.91
CA VAL A 13 -41.15 28.38 -21.43
C VAL A 13 -41.13 27.42 -20.28
N ILE A 14 -40.52 26.27 -20.49
CA ILE A 14 -40.39 25.20 -19.48
C ILE A 14 -39.24 25.41 -18.50
N GLY A 15 -38.82 26.64 -18.34
CA GLY A 15 -37.77 27.03 -17.40
C GLY A 15 -36.35 26.72 -17.88
N ASN A 16 -35.39 27.35 -17.25
CA ASN A 16 -33.96 27.09 -17.49
C ASN A 16 -33.53 25.84 -16.71
N LYS A 17 -33.81 24.66 -17.25
CA LYS A 17 -33.36 23.39 -16.66
C LYS A 17 -31.90 23.07 -16.95
N MET A 18 -31.28 23.76 -17.92
CA MET A 18 -29.82 23.67 -18.14
C MET A 18 -29.17 24.96 -17.60
N PRO A 19 -28.12 24.84 -16.78
CA PRO A 19 -27.27 25.96 -16.40
C PRO A 19 -26.78 26.70 -17.65
N GLU A 20 -26.79 28.02 -17.63
CA GLU A 20 -26.30 28.84 -18.78
C GLU A 20 -24.87 28.50 -19.21
N ALA A 21 -24.06 28.01 -18.28
CA ALA A 21 -22.69 27.58 -18.52
C ALA A 21 -22.59 26.38 -19.49
N ASN A 22 -23.65 25.61 -19.68
CA ASN A 22 -23.63 24.38 -20.52
C ASN A 22 -24.08 24.65 -21.98
N PHE A 23 -24.39 25.87 -22.33
CA PHE A 23 -24.67 26.22 -23.72
C PHE A 23 -23.38 26.67 -24.43
N PRO A 24 -22.96 26.01 -25.50
CA PRO A 24 -21.85 26.50 -26.30
C PRO A 24 -22.16 27.87 -26.87
N THR A 25 -21.25 28.79 -26.72
CA THR A 25 -21.33 30.10 -27.39
C THR A 25 -20.75 29.97 -28.80
N ASN A 26 -21.39 30.60 -29.79
CA ASN A 26 -20.82 30.74 -31.13
C ASN A 26 -19.62 31.72 -31.12
N SER A 27 -18.89 31.78 -32.24
CA SER A 27 -17.65 32.57 -32.38
C SER A 27 -17.82 34.07 -32.11
N ASP A 28 -19.02 34.59 -32.17
CA ASP A 28 -19.40 35.99 -31.91
C ASP A 28 -19.95 36.21 -30.48
N GLY A 29 -19.84 35.21 -29.59
CA GLY A 29 -20.25 35.30 -28.21
C GLY A 29 -21.76 35.16 -27.97
N GLY A 30 -22.53 34.89 -29.01
CA GLY A 30 -23.96 34.69 -28.94
C GLY A 30 -24.35 33.25 -28.62
N LYS A 31 -25.46 33.05 -27.94
CA LYS A 31 -26.02 31.70 -27.76
C LYS A 31 -26.71 31.26 -29.06
N PRO A 32 -26.64 29.94 -29.43
CA PRO A 32 -27.30 29.45 -30.63
C PRO A 32 -28.78 29.79 -30.62
N ARG A 33 -29.24 30.45 -31.68
CA ARG A 33 -30.65 30.85 -31.83
C ARG A 33 -31.54 29.73 -32.40
N HIS A 34 -30.92 28.60 -32.77
CA HIS A 34 -31.64 27.50 -33.41
C HIS A 34 -31.57 26.26 -32.51
N GLY A 35 -32.66 25.98 -31.81
CA GLY A 35 -32.88 24.73 -31.11
C GLY A 35 -33.55 23.73 -32.07
N THR A 36 -33.21 22.46 -32.00
CA THR A 36 -34.00 21.40 -32.63
C THR A 36 -35.30 21.24 -31.83
N VAL A 37 -36.42 21.42 -32.49
CA VAL A 37 -37.73 21.13 -31.90
C VAL A 37 -37.98 19.64 -32.14
N LEU A 38 -38.01 18.86 -31.06
CA LEU A 38 -38.44 17.47 -31.12
C LEU A 38 -39.92 17.44 -30.70
N PRO A 39 -40.82 16.93 -31.55
CA PRO A 39 -42.19 16.68 -31.13
C PRO A 39 -42.19 15.57 -30.07
N VAL A 40 -42.66 15.87 -28.89
CA VAL A 40 -42.82 14.94 -27.79
C VAL A 40 -44.26 14.85 -27.36
N THR A 41 -44.72 13.70 -26.93
CA THR A 41 -46.07 13.58 -26.35
C THR A 41 -46.12 14.31 -24.99
N ARG A 42 -47.32 14.64 -24.52
CA ARG A 42 -47.48 15.24 -23.19
C ARG A 42 -46.85 14.40 -22.08
N ALA A 43 -46.98 13.08 -22.17
CA ALA A 43 -46.35 12.15 -21.23
C ALA A 43 -44.82 12.24 -21.28
N GLN A 44 -44.20 12.32 -22.47
CA GLN A 44 -42.75 12.49 -22.62
C GLN A 44 -42.30 13.87 -22.12
N TYR A 45 -43.11 14.90 -22.32
CA TYR A 45 -42.87 16.24 -21.80
C TYR A 45 -42.87 16.26 -20.27
N GLN A 46 -43.88 15.63 -19.66
CA GLN A 46 -43.91 15.48 -18.21
C GLN A 46 -42.74 14.70 -17.66
N LYS A 47 -42.27 13.66 -18.36
CA LYS A 47 -41.06 12.94 -18.03
C LYS A 47 -39.79 13.81 -18.06
N VAL A 48 -39.68 14.77 -18.99
CA VAL A 48 -38.57 15.74 -19.02
C VAL A 48 -38.64 16.73 -17.85
N LEU A 49 -39.83 16.93 -17.33
CA LEU A 49 -40.06 17.74 -16.12
C LEU A 49 -39.85 16.95 -14.82
N GLU A 50 -39.96 15.65 -14.88
CA GLU A 50 -39.60 14.73 -13.80
C GLU A 50 -38.11 14.57 -13.76
N ALA A 51 -37.57 14.91 -12.64
CA ALA A 51 -36.22 15.24 -12.44
C ALA A 51 -35.24 14.04 -12.45
N TYR A 52 -34.10 14.42 -12.52
CA TYR A 52 -32.79 13.82 -12.37
C TYR A 52 -32.71 12.83 -11.19
N ALA A 53 -32.34 11.59 -11.48
CA ALA A 53 -31.89 10.66 -10.46
C ALA A 53 -30.44 10.99 -10.10
N PRO A 54 -30.11 11.30 -8.83
CA PRO A 54 -28.73 11.50 -8.43
C PRO A 54 -27.94 10.22 -8.65
N ALA A 55 -26.68 10.36 -9.04
CA ALA A 55 -25.77 9.21 -9.15
C ALA A 55 -25.64 8.51 -7.80
N VAL A 56 -25.80 7.19 -7.80
CA VAL A 56 -25.66 6.34 -6.61
C VAL A 56 -24.21 5.92 -6.50
N ALA A 57 -23.60 6.05 -5.31
CA ALA A 57 -22.29 5.50 -5.03
C ALA A 57 -22.44 4.23 -4.17
N VAL A 58 -21.78 3.15 -4.57
CA VAL A 58 -21.80 1.87 -3.87
C VAL A 58 -20.35 1.40 -3.71
N GLU A 59 -20.04 0.87 -2.54
CA GLU A 59 -18.73 0.28 -2.27
C GLU A 59 -18.83 -1.24 -2.16
N THR A 60 -17.83 -1.93 -2.66
CA THR A 60 -17.63 -3.37 -2.50
C THR A 60 -16.15 -3.68 -2.32
N THR A 61 -15.82 -4.92 -2.01
CA THR A 61 -14.45 -5.42 -1.91
C THR A 61 -14.13 -6.34 -3.09
N VAL A 62 -12.90 -6.37 -3.51
CA VAL A 62 -12.42 -7.28 -4.56
C VAL A 62 -12.93 -8.70 -4.35
N GLY A 63 -13.56 -9.27 -5.40
CA GLY A 63 -14.13 -10.61 -5.39
C GLY A 63 -15.55 -10.70 -4.81
N VAL A 64 -16.10 -9.61 -4.28
CA VAL A 64 -17.47 -9.57 -3.74
C VAL A 64 -18.37 -8.80 -4.69
N ALA A 65 -19.48 -9.42 -5.10
CA ALA A 65 -20.46 -8.78 -5.96
C ALA A 65 -21.07 -7.55 -5.25
N PRO A 66 -21.11 -6.38 -5.90
CA PRO A 66 -21.71 -5.19 -5.28
C PRO A 66 -23.22 -5.37 -5.14
N THR A 67 -23.77 -4.87 -4.03
CA THR A 67 -25.22 -4.81 -3.82
C THR A 67 -25.70 -3.42 -4.22
N LEU A 68 -26.42 -3.34 -5.34
CA LEU A 68 -27.01 -2.11 -5.80
C LEU A 68 -28.34 -1.84 -5.07
N PRO A 69 -28.74 -0.55 -4.85
CA PRO A 69 -30.01 -0.24 -4.23
C PRO A 69 -31.18 -0.69 -5.11
N GLU A 70 -32.22 -1.17 -4.49
CA GLU A 70 -33.43 -1.62 -5.20
C GLU A 70 -34.23 -0.44 -5.78
N THR A 71 -34.05 0.76 -5.24
CA THR A 71 -34.75 1.98 -5.63
C THR A 71 -33.78 3.14 -5.90
N ALA A 72 -34.19 4.07 -6.74
CA ALA A 72 -33.54 5.38 -6.93
C ALA A 72 -34.47 6.50 -6.45
N HIS A 73 -33.85 7.53 -5.86
CA HIS A 73 -34.57 8.75 -5.47
C HIS A 73 -34.74 9.65 -6.69
N LEU A 74 -35.99 9.85 -7.11
CA LEU A 74 -36.32 10.80 -8.16
C LEU A 74 -36.81 12.11 -7.49
N THR A 75 -36.17 13.22 -7.84
CA THR A 75 -36.64 14.55 -7.42
C THR A 75 -37.57 15.11 -8.53
N HIS A 76 -38.76 15.35 -8.31
CA HIS A 76 -39.73 15.90 -9.26
C HIS A 76 -39.60 17.42 -9.44
N ALA A 77 -40.19 17.94 -10.50
CA ALA A 77 -40.14 19.37 -10.83
C ALA A 77 -40.72 20.28 -9.74
N ASP A 78 -41.63 19.77 -8.93
CA ASP A 78 -42.26 20.48 -7.79
C ASP A 78 -41.37 20.38 -6.51
N GLY A 79 -40.22 19.71 -6.56
CA GLY A 79 -39.33 19.49 -5.44
C GLY A 79 -39.69 18.29 -4.57
N SER A 80 -40.79 17.59 -4.88
CA SER A 80 -41.09 16.32 -4.20
C SER A 80 -40.08 15.22 -4.58
N VAL A 81 -39.92 14.23 -3.70
CA VAL A 81 -39.03 13.07 -3.92
C VAL A 81 -39.86 11.82 -3.87
N SER A 82 -39.59 10.88 -4.77
CA SER A 82 -40.16 9.53 -4.73
C SER A 82 -39.08 8.49 -4.91
N ASP A 83 -39.29 7.34 -4.25
CA ASP A 83 -38.45 6.17 -4.44
C ASP A 83 -39.05 5.26 -5.51
N VAL A 84 -38.31 5.03 -6.59
CA VAL A 84 -38.75 4.25 -7.72
C VAL A 84 -37.86 3.03 -7.88
N ALA A 85 -38.45 1.84 -8.06
CA ALA A 85 -37.72 0.61 -8.30
C ALA A 85 -36.82 0.73 -9.52
N VAL A 86 -35.63 0.14 -9.47
CA VAL A 86 -34.65 0.16 -10.56
C VAL A 86 -34.32 -1.27 -10.98
N GLU A 87 -34.34 -1.49 -12.27
CA GLU A 87 -33.74 -2.67 -12.89
C GLU A 87 -32.32 -2.30 -13.34
N TRP A 88 -31.31 -2.91 -12.69
CA TRP A 88 -29.91 -2.70 -13.01
C TRP A 88 -29.43 -3.70 -14.05
N ASP A 89 -28.50 -3.28 -14.89
CA ASP A 89 -27.79 -4.16 -15.79
C ASP A 89 -27.01 -5.21 -15.01
N ALA A 90 -26.90 -6.42 -15.56
CA ALA A 90 -26.12 -7.50 -14.97
C ALA A 90 -24.62 -7.11 -14.88
N ILE A 91 -23.99 -7.40 -13.75
CA ILE A 91 -22.59 -7.08 -13.50
C ILE A 91 -21.75 -8.34 -13.72
N ASP A 92 -20.86 -8.30 -14.70
CA ASP A 92 -19.88 -9.38 -14.91
C ASP A 92 -18.85 -9.39 -13.78
N ALA A 93 -18.47 -10.59 -13.33
CA ALA A 93 -17.54 -10.77 -12.22
C ALA A 93 -16.14 -10.15 -12.45
N SER A 94 -15.75 -9.96 -13.70
CA SER A 94 -14.49 -9.31 -14.05
C SER A 94 -14.40 -7.85 -13.61
N PHE A 95 -15.54 -7.15 -13.45
CA PHE A 95 -15.58 -5.75 -13.02
C PHE A 95 -15.18 -5.56 -11.56
N TYR A 96 -15.43 -6.55 -10.70
CA TYR A 96 -15.06 -6.49 -9.27
C TYR A 96 -13.93 -7.48 -8.90
N ALA A 97 -13.27 -8.06 -9.90
CA ALA A 97 -12.10 -8.93 -9.70
C ALA A 97 -10.83 -8.15 -9.30
N LYS A 98 -10.80 -6.84 -9.47
CA LYS A 98 -9.68 -5.94 -9.17
C LYS A 98 -10.17 -4.65 -8.53
N THR A 99 -9.31 -3.98 -7.80
CA THR A 99 -9.57 -2.63 -7.27
C THR A 99 -9.80 -1.63 -8.41
N GLY A 100 -10.71 -0.70 -8.21
CA GLY A 100 -11.01 0.32 -9.20
C GLY A 100 -12.43 0.85 -9.07
N THR A 101 -12.89 1.54 -10.11
CA THR A 101 -14.23 2.11 -10.17
C THR A 101 -14.84 1.78 -11.52
N PHE A 102 -16.11 1.42 -11.52
CA PHE A 102 -16.90 1.22 -12.74
C PHE A 102 -18.32 1.73 -12.55
N THR A 103 -19.04 1.93 -13.66
CA THR A 103 -20.43 2.40 -13.66
C THR A 103 -21.36 1.27 -14.09
N VAL A 104 -22.46 1.11 -13.37
CA VAL A 104 -23.56 0.22 -13.73
C VAL A 104 -24.73 1.09 -14.14
N LYS A 105 -25.35 0.73 -15.25
CA LYS A 105 -26.57 1.41 -15.74
C LYS A 105 -27.79 0.67 -15.25
N GLY A 106 -28.86 1.41 -15.09
CA GLY A 106 -30.16 0.87 -14.73
C GLY A 106 -31.27 1.72 -15.32
N ILE A 107 -32.49 1.21 -15.21
CA ILE A 107 -33.69 1.88 -15.71
C ILE A 107 -34.76 1.79 -14.62
N THR A 108 -35.39 2.92 -14.32
CA THR A 108 -36.52 2.95 -13.39
C THR A 108 -37.69 2.14 -13.92
N GLN A 109 -38.43 1.47 -13.02
CA GLN A 109 -39.52 0.55 -13.35
C GLN A 109 -40.90 1.22 -13.34
N ASP A 110 -40.93 2.55 -13.31
CA ASP A 110 -42.14 3.33 -13.48
C ASP A 110 -42.38 3.69 -14.96
N ASP A 111 -43.46 4.37 -15.23
CA ASP A 111 -43.79 4.80 -16.60
C ASP A 111 -42.76 5.76 -17.19
N SER A 112 -41.91 6.40 -16.36
CA SER A 112 -40.87 7.31 -16.81
C SER A 112 -39.70 6.59 -17.49
N ARG A 113 -39.38 5.37 -17.06
CA ARG A 113 -38.24 4.55 -17.55
C ARG A 113 -36.96 5.39 -17.67
N MET A 114 -36.64 6.13 -16.62
CA MET A 114 -35.49 7.00 -16.61
C MET A 114 -34.19 6.19 -16.48
N PRO A 115 -33.15 6.53 -17.25
CA PRO A 115 -31.84 5.95 -17.04
C PRO A 115 -31.25 6.46 -15.73
N VAL A 116 -30.70 5.53 -14.96
CA VAL A 116 -29.97 5.77 -13.72
C VAL A 116 -28.58 5.15 -13.80
N GLU A 117 -27.64 5.69 -13.05
CA GLU A 117 -26.29 5.16 -13.00
C GLU A 117 -25.83 4.98 -11.56
N ALA A 118 -25.19 3.86 -11.29
CA ALA A 118 -24.48 3.62 -10.03
C ALA A 118 -22.98 3.57 -10.29
N THR A 119 -22.23 4.36 -9.53
CA THR A 119 -20.76 4.27 -9.49
C THR A 119 -20.39 3.27 -8.42
N VAL A 120 -19.74 2.17 -8.80
CA VAL A 120 -19.25 1.14 -7.90
C VAL A 120 -17.76 1.33 -7.67
N ILE A 121 -17.37 1.46 -6.40
CA ILE A 121 -15.98 1.53 -5.96
C ILE A 121 -15.60 0.15 -5.41
N VAL A 122 -14.62 -0.49 -6.04
CA VAL A 122 -14.09 -1.78 -5.60
C VAL A 122 -12.84 -1.55 -4.76
N ASN A 123 -12.99 -1.72 -3.47
CA ASN A 123 -11.91 -1.58 -2.50
C ASN A 123 -11.07 -2.86 -2.42
N GLY A 124 -9.78 -2.72 -2.13
CA GLY A 124 -8.91 -3.86 -1.84
C GLY A 124 -9.23 -4.49 -0.48
N ILE A 125 -8.81 -5.73 -0.29
CA ILE A 125 -8.87 -6.42 1.00
C ILE A 125 -7.86 -5.75 1.93
N ASP A 126 -8.33 -5.24 3.08
CA ASP A 126 -7.51 -4.47 4.00
C ASP A 126 -6.52 -5.36 4.78
N LEU A 127 -5.23 -5.00 4.73
CA LEU A 127 -4.16 -5.67 5.46
C LEU A 127 -4.05 -5.26 6.93
N SER A 128 -4.82 -4.31 7.43
CA SER A 128 -4.69 -3.82 8.82
C SER A 128 -4.85 -4.91 9.88
N LYS A 129 -5.52 -6.02 9.55
CA LYS A 129 -5.72 -7.19 10.42
C LYS A 129 -4.72 -8.33 10.15
N ALA A 130 -3.80 -8.16 9.20
CA ALA A 130 -2.83 -9.19 8.90
C ALA A 130 -1.82 -9.34 10.05
N THR A 131 -1.40 -10.57 10.30
CA THR A 131 -0.29 -10.88 11.19
C THR A 131 1.00 -10.85 10.40
N VAL A 132 1.96 -10.04 10.84
CA VAL A 132 3.28 -9.92 10.25
C VAL A 132 4.32 -10.54 11.18
N THR A 133 5.05 -11.53 10.68
CA THR A 133 6.16 -12.17 11.38
C THR A 133 7.45 -11.81 10.69
N VAL A 134 8.46 -11.42 11.48
CA VAL A 134 9.79 -11.01 11.01
C VAL A 134 10.83 -11.98 11.58
N GLU A 135 11.61 -12.66 10.73
CA GLU A 135 12.60 -13.62 11.16
C GLU A 135 13.92 -13.52 10.35
N PRO A 136 15.07 -13.47 11.05
CA PRO A 136 15.21 -13.26 12.50
C PRO A 136 14.73 -11.89 12.94
N ASN A 137 14.28 -11.77 14.20
CA ASN A 137 13.78 -10.52 14.77
C ASN A 137 14.84 -9.73 15.55
N GLU A 138 16.08 -10.22 15.56
CA GLU A 138 17.20 -9.61 16.24
C GLU A 138 18.50 -9.73 15.42
N PHE A 139 19.27 -8.66 15.34
CA PHE A 139 20.55 -8.56 14.64
C PHE A 139 21.58 -7.82 15.49
N THR A 140 22.84 -7.95 15.14
CA THR A 140 23.92 -7.09 15.63
C THR A 140 24.30 -6.10 14.54
N ALA A 141 24.55 -4.84 14.92
CA ALA A 141 24.99 -3.81 13.98
C ALA A 141 26.40 -4.14 13.45
N ASP A 142 26.55 -4.05 12.14
CA ASP A 142 27.80 -4.24 11.41
C ASP A 142 27.99 -3.19 10.31
N GLY A 143 27.12 -2.13 10.34
CA GLY A 143 27.08 -1.08 9.33
C GLY A 143 26.35 -1.43 8.05
N ALA A 144 25.85 -2.66 7.90
CA ALA A 144 25.05 -3.09 6.75
C ALA A 144 23.54 -3.06 7.08
N ALA A 145 22.72 -2.76 6.07
CA ALA A 145 21.27 -2.81 6.19
C ALA A 145 20.79 -4.23 6.51
N LYS A 146 19.84 -4.35 7.45
CA LYS A 146 19.21 -5.62 7.84
C LYS A 146 17.83 -5.72 7.18
N GLU A 147 17.64 -6.78 6.41
CA GLU A 147 16.41 -7.06 5.67
C GLU A 147 15.96 -8.50 5.98
N PRO A 148 15.38 -8.73 7.18
CA PRO A 148 14.89 -10.05 7.57
C PRO A 148 13.75 -10.54 6.68
N ALA A 149 13.52 -11.86 6.66
CA ALA A 149 12.38 -12.43 5.99
C ALA A 149 11.07 -12.01 6.67
N VAL A 150 10.08 -11.66 5.85
CA VAL A 150 8.76 -11.20 6.30
C VAL A 150 7.70 -12.19 5.85
N THR A 151 6.92 -12.70 6.80
CA THR A 151 5.77 -13.55 6.52
C THR A 151 4.50 -12.81 6.92
N VAL A 152 3.55 -12.71 5.98
CA VAL A 152 2.25 -12.04 6.20
C VAL A 152 1.14 -13.07 6.10
N VAL A 153 0.29 -13.13 7.12
CA VAL A 153 -0.86 -14.03 7.19
C VAL A 153 -2.12 -13.21 7.43
N LEU A 154 -3.13 -13.39 6.59
CA LEU A 154 -4.46 -12.78 6.74
C LEU A 154 -5.52 -13.88 6.65
N ASP A 155 -6.42 -13.93 7.64
CA ASP A 155 -7.51 -14.91 7.74
C ASP A 155 -7.04 -16.37 7.53
N GLY A 156 -5.85 -16.70 8.05
CA GLY A 156 -5.23 -18.02 7.94
C GLY A 156 -4.53 -18.32 6.61
N ALA A 157 -4.58 -17.42 5.64
CA ALA A 157 -3.87 -17.54 4.37
C ALA A 157 -2.53 -16.80 4.41
N THR A 158 -1.45 -17.47 4.00
CA THR A 158 -0.14 -16.84 3.81
C THR A 158 -0.13 -16.09 2.48
N LEU A 159 0.19 -14.80 2.53
CA LEU A 159 0.27 -13.92 1.37
C LEU A 159 1.64 -14.01 0.71
N LYS A 160 1.70 -13.65 -0.57
CA LYS A 160 2.92 -13.72 -1.39
C LYS A 160 3.52 -12.34 -1.64
N GLU A 161 4.77 -12.14 -1.21
CA GLU A 161 5.52 -10.92 -1.51
C GLU A 161 5.69 -10.70 -3.03
N GLY A 162 5.61 -9.43 -3.44
CA GLY A 162 5.68 -9.01 -4.84
C GLY A 162 4.39 -9.20 -5.64
N ALA A 163 3.41 -9.97 -5.12
CA ALA A 163 2.11 -10.17 -5.73
C ALA A 163 0.97 -9.61 -4.87
N ASP A 164 0.96 -9.94 -3.59
CA ASP A 164 -0.08 -9.57 -2.63
C ASP A 164 0.33 -8.39 -1.75
N TYR A 165 1.63 -8.20 -1.55
CA TYR A 165 2.18 -7.08 -0.77
C TYR A 165 3.63 -6.75 -1.20
N THR A 166 4.09 -5.58 -0.77
CA THR A 166 5.49 -5.16 -0.84
C THR A 166 6.01 -4.82 0.54
N VAL A 167 7.34 -4.91 0.73
CA VAL A 167 8.00 -4.65 2.00
C VAL A 167 8.95 -3.46 1.86
N ALA A 168 8.98 -2.62 2.88
CA ALA A 168 9.96 -1.55 3.03
C ALA A 168 10.54 -1.56 4.45
N TYR A 169 11.85 -1.28 4.56
CA TYR A 169 12.56 -1.24 5.83
C TYR A 169 12.99 0.18 6.15
N THR A 170 12.90 0.55 7.43
CA THR A 170 13.39 1.84 7.92
C THR A 170 14.17 1.65 9.23
N ASN A 171 15.17 2.50 9.47
CA ASN A 171 16.08 2.43 10.64
C ASN A 171 16.78 1.06 10.76
N ASN A 172 17.07 0.42 9.64
CA ASN A 172 17.55 -0.96 9.59
C ASN A 172 19.07 -1.11 9.46
N VAL A 173 19.84 -0.08 9.84
CA VAL A 173 21.33 -0.07 9.81
C VAL A 173 21.91 0.13 11.21
N GLU A 174 21.47 1.17 11.90
CA GLU A 174 21.99 1.56 13.20
C GLU A 174 21.37 0.78 14.36
N PRO A 175 22.08 0.64 15.50
CA PRO A 175 21.50 0.05 16.71
C PRO A 175 20.21 0.73 17.14
N GLY A 176 19.19 -0.06 17.41
CA GLY A 176 17.87 0.43 17.79
C GLY A 176 16.76 -0.47 17.33
N THR A 177 15.56 0.09 17.25
CA THR A 177 14.38 -0.58 16.70
C THR A 177 14.21 -0.21 15.24
N ALA A 178 14.30 -1.19 14.37
CA ALA A 178 13.99 -1.07 12.96
C ALA A 178 12.52 -1.39 12.71
N THR A 179 11.95 -0.80 11.66
CA THR A 179 10.55 -1.01 11.28
C THR A 179 10.47 -1.63 9.90
N VAL A 180 9.62 -2.63 9.79
CA VAL A 180 9.16 -3.22 8.54
C VAL A 180 7.77 -2.70 8.25
N THR A 181 7.56 -2.10 7.08
CA THR A 181 6.25 -1.67 6.60
C THR A 181 5.83 -2.57 5.44
N VAL A 182 4.73 -3.26 5.61
CA VAL A 182 4.07 -4.08 4.59
C VAL A 182 2.96 -3.25 3.96
N THR A 183 2.97 -3.11 2.65
CA THR A 183 1.95 -2.38 1.88
C THR A 183 1.23 -3.35 0.95
N GLY A 184 -0.09 -3.34 0.98
CA GLY A 184 -0.92 -4.18 0.13
C GLY A 184 -0.71 -3.90 -1.35
N ALA A 185 -0.77 -4.95 -2.16
CA ALA A 185 -0.66 -4.93 -3.62
C ALA A 185 -1.70 -5.87 -4.24
N GLY A 186 -1.92 -5.75 -5.55
CA GLY A 186 -2.86 -6.60 -6.27
C GLY A 186 -4.29 -6.41 -5.79
N LYS A 187 -4.84 -7.42 -5.11
CA LYS A 187 -6.19 -7.38 -4.53
C LYS A 187 -6.23 -6.88 -3.08
N TYR A 188 -5.07 -6.59 -2.48
CA TYR A 188 -4.96 -6.12 -1.10
C TYR A 188 -4.66 -4.63 -1.07
N SER A 189 -5.06 -3.97 0.02
CA SER A 189 -4.87 -2.54 0.27
C SER A 189 -4.48 -2.27 1.71
N GLY A 190 -4.11 -1.04 2.01
CA GLY A 190 -3.69 -0.64 3.35
C GLY A 190 -2.26 -1.03 3.68
N THR A 191 -1.85 -0.75 4.92
CA THR A 191 -0.51 -1.00 5.43
C THR A 191 -0.56 -1.60 6.82
N VAL A 192 0.41 -2.47 7.11
CA VAL A 192 0.65 -3.00 8.46
C VAL A 192 2.15 -2.99 8.72
N SER A 193 2.57 -2.80 9.96
CA SER A 193 3.98 -2.72 10.32
C SER A 193 4.35 -3.70 11.41
N ALA A 194 5.60 -4.16 11.37
CA ALA A 194 6.24 -4.93 12.42
C ALA A 194 7.62 -4.34 12.73
N THR A 195 8.24 -4.76 13.82
CA THR A 195 9.55 -4.26 14.21
C THR A 195 10.52 -5.41 14.50
N PHE A 196 11.82 -5.11 14.36
CA PHE A 196 12.90 -5.98 14.82
C PHE A 196 13.99 -5.13 15.50
N THR A 197 14.86 -5.79 16.24
CA THR A 197 15.89 -5.11 17.03
C THR A 197 17.26 -5.25 16.39
N ILE A 198 18.02 -4.15 16.32
CA ILE A 198 19.44 -4.15 16.00
C ILE A 198 20.20 -3.80 17.28
N LYS A 199 20.93 -4.73 17.82
CA LYS A 199 21.79 -4.52 19.00
C LYS A 199 23.07 -3.80 18.58
N ALA A 200 23.58 -2.97 19.47
CA ALA A 200 24.93 -2.41 19.28
C ALA A 200 25.95 -3.57 19.22
N ALA A 201 26.95 -3.41 18.37
CA ALA A 201 28.10 -4.29 18.45
C ALA A 201 28.74 -4.13 19.83
N GLU A 202 29.10 -5.24 20.47
CA GLU A 202 29.82 -5.17 21.76
C GLU A 202 31.11 -4.33 21.56
N PRO A 203 31.41 -3.44 22.51
CA PRO A 203 32.70 -2.71 22.50
C PRO A 203 33.83 -3.73 22.57
N GLY A 204 34.49 -4.03 21.45
CA GLY A 204 35.52 -5.04 21.36
C GLY A 204 35.38 -5.99 20.16
N SER A 205 34.31 -5.90 19.37
CA SER A 205 34.15 -6.71 18.15
C SER A 205 35.02 -6.23 16.97
N THR A 206 35.74 -5.13 17.08
CA THR A 206 36.86 -4.84 16.17
C THR A 206 38.06 -5.64 16.66
N LEU A 207 38.51 -6.59 15.83
CA LEU A 207 39.66 -7.41 16.12
C LEU A 207 40.89 -6.55 16.47
N ASP A 208 41.19 -6.42 17.77
CA ASP A 208 42.33 -5.67 18.28
C ASP A 208 43.49 -6.59 18.65
N LYS A 209 44.46 -6.63 17.77
CA LYS A 209 45.70 -7.37 17.95
C LYS A 209 46.84 -6.54 18.57
N SER A 210 46.62 -5.29 18.87
CA SER A 210 47.70 -4.34 19.28
C SER A 210 48.44 -4.76 20.53
N LYS A 211 47.74 -5.23 21.57
CA LYS A 211 48.35 -5.68 22.83
C LYS A 211 49.16 -6.97 22.64
N LEU A 212 48.66 -7.93 21.84
CA LEU A 212 49.35 -9.15 21.53
C LEU A 212 50.57 -8.87 20.68
N GLN A 213 50.47 -8.01 19.68
CA GLN A 213 51.61 -7.58 18.85
C GLN A 213 52.70 -6.90 19.70
N ALA A 214 52.33 -5.99 20.57
CA ALA A 214 53.32 -5.29 21.45
C ALA A 214 54.04 -6.26 22.37
N LEU A 215 53.35 -7.30 22.91
CA LEU A 215 53.94 -8.30 23.75
C LEU A 215 54.92 -9.20 22.98
N VAL A 216 54.47 -9.70 21.79
CA VAL A 216 55.33 -10.50 20.90
C VAL A 216 56.59 -9.71 20.52
N ASP A 217 56.46 -8.44 20.14
CA ASP A 217 57.60 -7.60 19.77
C ASP A 217 58.59 -7.38 20.94
N LYS A 218 58.07 -7.31 22.16
CA LYS A 218 58.90 -7.23 23.37
C LYS A 218 59.69 -8.48 23.65
N VAL A 219 59.11 -9.67 23.45
CA VAL A 219 59.70 -10.97 23.88
C VAL A 219 60.37 -11.77 22.78
N LYS A 220 60.14 -11.44 21.50
CA LYS A 220 60.71 -12.17 20.35
C LYS A 220 62.24 -12.24 20.30
N GLY A 221 62.93 -11.36 21.06
CA GLY A 221 64.39 -11.31 21.18
C GLY A 221 64.98 -12.12 22.34
N TYR A 222 64.14 -12.80 23.14
CA TYR A 222 64.58 -13.58 24.28
C TYR A 222 65.29 -14.84 23.81
N ASN A 223 66.39 -15.27 24.54
CA ASN A 223 67.17 -16.44 24.18
C ASN A 223 67.08 -17.49 25.28
N LYS A 224 67.06 -18.77 24.87
CA LYS A 224 67.03 -19.93 25.78
C LYS A 224 68.15 -19.93 26.80
N ALA A 225 69.34 -19.47 26.41
CA ALA A 225 70.51 -19.41 27.28
C ALA A 225 70.35 -18.52 28.53
N ASP A 226 69.43 -17.58 28.50
CA ASP A 226 69.19 -16.61 29.58
C ASP A 226 68.20 -17.17 30.64
N TYR A 227 67.61 -18.38 30.41
CA TYR A 227 66.57 -18.93 31.28
C TYR A 227 66.93 -20.34 31.76
N GLN A 228 66.79 -20.59 33.05
CA GLN A 228 67.08 -21.90 33.67
C GLN A 228 65.96 -22.92 33.51
N SER A 229 64.70 -22.45 33.38
CA SER A 229 63.49 -23.30 33.22
C SER A 229 62.37 -22.53 32.51
N GLY A 230 61.34 -23.25 32.06
CA GLY A 230 60.15 -22.68 31.43
C GLY A 230 60.29 -22.28 29.95
N TRP A 231 61.52 -22.38 29.36
CA TRP A 231 61.75 -21.96 27.98
C TRP A 231 60.87 -22.68 26.95
N ASP A 232 60.65 -23.98 27.08
CA ASP A 232 59.89 -24.73 26.08
C ASP A 232 58.41 -24.33 26.08
N ALA A 233 57.84 -24.07 27.26
CA ALA A 233 56.47 -23.56 27.38
C ALA A 233 56.35 -22.17 26.78
N PHE A 234 57.32 -21.28 27.08
CA PHE A 234 57.37 -19.91 26.52
C PHE A 234 57.50 -19.95 24.98
N ALA A 235 58.40 -20.79 24.45
CA ALA A 235 58.58 -20.90 22.99
C ALA A 235 57.32 -21.35 22.27
N VAL A 236 56.56 -22.28 22.86
CA VAL A 236 55.27 -22.73 22.33
C VAL A 236 54.25 -21.58 22.38
N ALA A 237 54.13 -20.85 23.51
CA ALA A 237 53.22 -19.72 23.65
C ALA A 237 53.56 -18.59 22.68
N LEU A 238 54.84 -18.32 22.45
CA LEU A 238 55.26 -17.27 21.49
C LEU A 238 54.94 -17.68 20.04
N ALA A 239 55.13 -18.95 19.66
CA ALA A 239 54.80 -19.46 18.34
C ALA A 239 53.26 -19.39 18.10
N ASP A 240 52.45 -19.78 19.09
CA ASP A 240 50.98 -19.69 19.07
C ASP A 240 50.56 -18.23 18.89
N ALA A 241 51.12 -17.30 19.67
CA ALA A 241 50.83 -15.89 19.57
C ALA A 241 51.14 -15.29 18.20
N GLN A 242 52.28 -15.67 17.60
CA GLN A 242 52.65 -15.25 16.24
C GLN A 242 51.70 -15.81 15.17
N GLN A 243 51.23 -17.03 15.33
CA GLN A 243 50.24 -17.64 14.42
C GLN A 243 48.87 -16.93 14.52
N VAL A 244 48.41 -16.66 15.74
CA VAL A 244 47.17 -15.94 15.99
C VAL A 244 47.22 -14.51 15.42
N LEU A 245 48.34 -13.81 15.56
CA LEU A 245 48.53 -12.48 14.95
C LEU A 245 48.37 -12.51 13.44
N GLN A 246 48.82 -13.57 12.76
CA GLN A 246 48.78 -13.66 11.30
C GLN A 246 47.40 -14.11 10.80
N ASN A 247 46.77 -15.08 11.47
CA ASN A 247 45.66 -15.84 10.89
C ASN A 247 44.30 -15.65 11.60
N SER A 248 44.28 -15.25 12.89
CA SER A 248 43.01 -15.17 13.61
C SER A 248 42.16 -13.98 13.19
N THR A 249 40.86 -14.22 13.10
CA THR A 249 39.79 -13.25 12.90
C THR A 249 38.88 -13.16 14.14
N ASP A 250 39.21 -13.87 15.22
CA ASP A 250 38.47 -13.99 16.46
C ASP A 250 39.19 -13.27 17.62
N GLN A 251 38.57 -12.32 18.28
CA GLN A 251 39.11 -11.60 19.43
C GLN A 251 39.38 -12.53 20.62
N GLN A 252 38.56 -13.57 20.84
CA GLN A 252 38.76 -14.52 21.94
C GLN A 252 40.07 -15.34 21.75
N GLU A 253 40.43 -15.68 20.51
CA GLU A 253 41.69 -16.31 20.22
C GLU A 253 42.87 -15.37 20.51
N VAL A 254 42.77 -14.12 20.14
CA VAL A 254 43.77 -13.09 20.43
C VAL A 254 43.95 -12.90 21.93
N ASP A 255 42.88 -12.81 22.72
CA ASP A 255 42.92 -12.65 24.17
C ASP A 255 43.50 -13.91 24.87
N LYS A 256 43.17 -15.10 24.40
CA LYS A 256 43.75 -16.35 24.91
C LYS A 256 45.26 -16.44 24.64
N ALA A 257 45.68 -16.10 23.43
CA ALA A 257 47.11 -16.08 23.08
C ALA A 257 47.88 -15.05 23.90
N LEU A 258 47.31 -13.86 24.12
CA LEU A 258 47.89 -12.83 24.99
C LEU A 258 48.06 -13.36 26.42
N SER A 259 47.02 -13.98 27.00
CA SER A 259 47.05 -14.53 28.35
C SER A 259 48.07 -15.65 28.52
N ARG A 260 48.23 -16.52 27.53
CA ARG A 260 49.22 -17.61 27.53
C ARG A 260 50.64 -17.08 27.45
N LEU A 261 50.88 -16.02 26.68
CA LEU A 261 52.21 -15.47 26.52
C LEU A 261 52.63 -14.63 27.75
N GLN A 262 51.68 -14.22 28.59
CA GLN A 262 51.90 -13.50 29.83
C GLN A 262 52.19 -14.41 31.04
N SER A 263 51.70 -15.66 31.00
CA SER A 263 51.86 -16.65 32.09
C SER A 263 53.25 -17.30 32.05
#